data_532dcc6ea4905b472449c2d640bc51a3
#
_entry.id   532dcc6ea4905b472449c2d640bc51a3
#
_cell.length_a   1.000
_cell.length_b   1.000
_cell.length_c   1.000
_cell.angle_alpha   90.00
_cell.angle_beta   90.00
_cell.angle_gamma   90.00
#
_symmetry.space_group_name_H-M   'P 1'
#
loop_
_entity.id
_entity.type
_entity.pdbx_description
1 polymer ?
#
loop_
_entity_poly.entity_id
_entity_poly.type
_entity_poly.pdbx_seq_one_letter_code
_entity_poly.pdbx_strand_id
1 'polypeptide(L)'
;MVAAFYPLAYAAEQIGGPTFHVQNLTPPGAEPHDLELTPHEVARIEEAGVVLYLSHGFQPAVSKAVEQARGKKVDILAGLPLHAADGAEAGLTADPHVWLDPILFARVVTRIGTALNRPVRTLVAELHSLDSEYRQGLRDCKRHEIVTSHAAFGYLAARYGLVQVSITGLAPESEPTPQRLAQVIQVVRRTHATTVFFERLVSPRLAETVAREVGARTAVLDPIEGLTPDEQKRGENYLTLMRSNLAALRKALSCR
;
A
#
# COMPACT_ATOMS: atom_id res chain seq x y z
N MET A 1 -11.50 5.19 18.18
CA MET A 1 -11.44 4.02 17.31
C MET A 1 -10.01 3.64 17.03
N VAL A 2 -9.79 2.43 16.50
CA VAL A 2 -8.47 1.91 16.15
C VAL A 2 -8.43 1.59 14.67
N ALA A 3 -7.33 1.94 13.99
CA ALA A 3 -7.01 1.58 12.62
C ALA A 3 -5.71 0.79 12.59
N ALA A 4 -5.67 -0.31 11.86
CA ALA A 4 -4.52 -1.22 11.83
C ALA A 4 -3.25 -0.55 11.28
N PHE A 5 -3.38 0.31 10.26
CA PHE A 5 -2.25 1.00 9.64
C PHE A 5 -2.69 2.30 8.95
N TYR A 6 -1.72 3.04 8.41
CA TYR A 6 -1.87 4.43 7.96
C TYR A 6 -3.01 4.69 6.97
N PRO A 7 -3.21 3.99 5.83
CA PRO A 7 -4.30 4.27 4.90
C PRO A 7 -5.69 4.24 5.54
N LEU A 8 -5.91 3.34 6.50
CA LEU A 8 -7.17 3.24 7.21
C LEU A 8 -7.34 4.37 8.23
N ALA A 9 -6.24 4.74 8.91
CA ALA A 9 -6.24 5.89 9.82
C ALA A 9 -6.53 7.17 9.06
N TYR A 10 -5.83 7.42 7.94
CA TYR A 10 -6.08 8.55 7.06
C TYR A 10 -7.54 8.65 6.62
N ALA A 11 -8.11 7.56 6.08
CA ALA A 11 -9.50 7.55 5.66
C ALA A 11 -10.47 7.85 6.80
N ALA A 12 -10.25 7.25 7.97
CA ALA A 12 -11.09 7.45 9.14
C ALA A 12 -11.02 8.90 9.68
N GLU A 13 -9.84 9.51 9.69
CA GLU A 13 -9.63 10.91 10.07
C GLU A 13 -10.32 11.88 9.12
N GLN A 14 -10.18 11.67 7.80
CA GLN A 14 -10.85 12.49 6.79
C GLN A 14 -12.38 12.39 6.88
N ILE A 15 -12.91 11.23 7.22
CA ILE A 15 -14.36 11.00 7.38
C ILE A 15 -14.86 11.56 8.72
N GLY A 16 -14.10 11.35 9.80
CA GLY A 16 -14.50 11.71 11.16
C GLY A 16 -14.34 13.20 11.46
N GLY A 17 -13.39 13.86 10.82
CA GLY A 17 -13.03 15.25 11.07
C GLY A 17 -12.26 15.46 12.40
N PRO A 18 -11.99 16.71 12.78
CA PRO A 18 -11.02 17.04 13.83
C PRO A 18 -11.41 16.60 15.26
N THR A 19 -12.66 16.26 15.49
CA THR A 19 -13.14 15.77 16.79
C THR A 19 -13.10 14.23 16.92
N PHE A 20 -12.66 13.55 15.88
CA PHE A 20 -12.68 12.09 15.83
C PHE A 20 -11.29 11.53 16.11
N HIS A 21 -11.14 10.82 17.23
CA HIS A 21 -9.86 10.26 17.62
C HIS A 21 -9.64 8.88 16.96
N VAL A 22 -8.70 8.83 16.04
CA VAL A 22 -8.23 7.59 15.42
C VAL A 22 -6.84 7.26 15.96
N GLN A 23 -6.68 6.07 16.49
CA GLN A 23 -5.38 5.52 16.84
C GLN A 23 -4.90 4.63 15.72
N ASN A 24 -3.81 5.00 15.07
CA ASN A 24 -3.08 4.13 14.17
C ASN A 24 -2.19 3.18 14.99
N LEU A 25 -2.33 1.87 14.77
CA LEU A 25 -1.52 0.85 15.48
C LEU A 25 -0.08 0.78 14.95
N THR A 26 0.09 1.07 13.66
CA THR A 26 1.42 1.10 13.06
C THR A 26 2.03 2.49 13.22
N PRO A 27 3.06 2.68 14.06
CA PRO A 27 3.65 3.99 14.28
C PRO A 27 4.37 4.51 13.03
N PRO A 28 4.59 5.83 12.90
CA PRO A 28 5.33 6.41 11.79
C PRO A 28 6.73 5.80 11.66
N GLY A 29 7.10 5.40 10.45
CA GLY A 29 8.38 4.78 10.14
C GLY A 29 8.45 3.27 10.37
N ALA A 30 7.40 2.65 10.92
CA ALA A 30 7.33 1.20 11.09
C ALA A 30 6.72 0.52 9.86
N GLU A 31 7.21 -0.69 9.58
CA GLU A 31 6.70 -1.58 8.55
C GLU A 31 5.46 -2.32 9.08
N PRO A 32 4.28 -2.20 8.42
CA PRO A 32 3.06 -2.77 8.98
C PRO A 32 2.94 -4.29 8.86
N HIS A 33 3.61 -4.94 7.90
CA HIS A 33 3.54 -6.38 7.72
C HIS A 33 4.06 -7.15 8.94
N ASP A 34 5.11 -6.61 9.58
CA ASP A 34 5.79 -7.22 10.74
C ASP A 34 5.34 -6.62 12.08
N LEU A 35 4.16 -6.01 12.11
CA LEU A 35 3.67 -5.35 13.32
C LEU A 35 3.43 -6.34 14.46
N GLU A 36 4.18 -6.17 15.54
CA GLU A 36 3.97 -6.82 16.83
C GLU A 36 3.18 -5.90 17.76
N LEU A 37 2.21 -6.47 18.49
CA LEU A 37 1.37 -5.71 19.42
C LEU A 37 1.85 -5.82 20.85
N THR A 38 1.96 -4.68 21.52
CA THR A 38 2.12 -4.65 22.98
C THR A 38 0.82 -5.02 23.69
N PRO A 39 0.86 -5.49 24.95
CA PRO A 39 -0.35 -5.75 25.73
C PRO A 39 -1.29 -4.52 25.82
N HIS A 40 -0.76 -3.33 25.82
CA HIS A 40 -1.54 -2.10 25.84
C HIS A 40 -2.30 -1.88 24.51
N GLU A 41 -1.70 -2.18 23.36
CA GLU A 41 -2.37 -2.09 22.06
C GLU A 41 -3.45 -3.17 21.91
N VAL A 42 -3.22 -4.38 22.41
CA VAL A 42 -4.25 -5.43 22.47
C VAL A 42 -5.44 -4.95 23.28
N ALA A 43 -5.23 -4.43 24.50
CA ALA A 43 -6.31 -3.89 25.33
C ALA A 43 -7.07 -2.75 24.62
N ARG A 44 -6.36 -1.88 23.87
CA ARG A 44 -6.98 -0.82 23.08
C ARG A 44 -7.85 -1.34 21.94
N ILE A 45 -7.43 -2.41 21.28
CA ILE A 45 -8.26 -3.10 20.26
C ILE A 45 -9.52 -3.69 20.92
N GLU A 46 -9.39 -4.36 22.05
CA GLU A 46 -10.52 -4.96 22.78
C GLU A 46 -11.58 -3.94 23.21
N GLU A 47 -11.16 -2.74 23.65
CA GLU A 47 -12.02 -1.65 24.13
C GLU A 47 -12.51 -0.71 23.03
N ALA A 48 -11.95 -0.78 21.83
CA ALA A 48 -12.29 0.12 20.75
C ALA A 48 -13.75 -0.04 20.31
N GLY A 49 -14.49 1.08 20.18
CA GLY A 49 -15.86 1.05 19.64
C GLY A 49 -15.91 0.64 18.16
N VAL A 50 -14.85 0.90 17.40
CA VAL A 50 -14.66 0.46 16.00
C VAL A 50 -13.20 0.10 15.79
N VAL A 51 -12.95 -1.05 15.15
CA VAL A 51 -11.63 -1.48 14.71
C VAL A 51 -11.66 -1.68 13.19
N LEU A 52 -10.77 -0.98 12.49
CA LEU A 52 -10.53 -1.14 11.04
C LEU A 52 -9.30 -2.01 10.84
N TYR A 53 -9.43 -3.11 10.13
CA TYR A 53 -8.35 -4.07 9.91
C TYR A 53 -8.45 -4.74 8.54
N LEU A 54 -7.42 -5.49 8.18
CA LEU A 54 -7.38 -6.33 6.99
C LEU A 54 -7.36 -7.80 7.41
N SER A 55 -8.18 -8.59 6.76
CA SER A 55 -8.10 -10.06 6.79
C SER A 55 -6.96 -10.58 5.90
N HIS A 56 -6.97 -11.87 5.59
CA HIS A 56 -6.04 -12.51 4.64
C HIS A 56 -4.55 -12.49 5.03
N GLY A 57 -4.24 -12.29 6.34
CA GLY A 57 -2.90 -12.49 6.87
C GLY A 57 -1.95 -11.28 6.78
N PHE A 58 -2.45 -10.08 6.42
CA PHE A 58 -1.61 -8.88 6.33
C PHE A 58 -0.92 -8.53 7.65
N GLN A 59 -1.67 -8.53 8.76
CA GLN A 59 -1.16 -8.28 10.11
C GLN A 59 -1.70 -9.36 11.06
N PRO A 60 -1.03 -10.52 11.20
CA PRO A 60 -1.54 -11.65 11.98
C PRO A 60 -1.82 -11.29 13.45
N ALA A 61 -0.95 -10.49 14.07
CA ALA A 61 -1.13 -10.05 15.46
C ALA A 61 -2.41 -9.21 15.64
N VAL A 62 -2.68 -8.29 14.69
CA VAL A 62 -3.91 -7.48 14.69
C VAL A 62 -5.13 -8.35 14.47
N SER A 63 -5.12 -9.25 13.48
CA SER A 63 -6.23 -10.16 13.19
C SER A 63 -6.62 -11.00 14.42
N LYS A 64 -5.62 -11.52 15.13
CA LYS A 64 -5.83 -12.28 16.37
C LYS A 64 -6.43 -11.43 17.50
N ALA A 65 -5.91 -10.22 17.70
CA ALA A 65 -6.44 -9.31 18.73
C ALA A 65 -7.87 -8.85 18.41
N VAL A 66 -8.21 -8.64 17.13
CA VAL A 66 -9.55 -8.25 16.66
C VAL A 66 -10.61 -9.31 17.03
N GLU A 67 -10.25 -10.58 17.14
CA GLU A 67 -11.20 -11.61 17.58
C GLU A 67 -11.81 -11.29 18.94
N GLN A 68 -11.06 -10.64 19.84
CA GLN A 68 -11.48 -10.27 21.19
C GLN A 68 -12.11 -8.86 21.27
N ALA A 69 -12.12 -8.09 20.19
CA ALA A 69 -12.69 -6.75 20.18
C ALA A 69 -14.19 -6.77 20.48
N ARG A 70 -14.62 -5.92 21.43
CA ARG A 70 -16.01 -5.79 21.86
C ARG A 70 -16.85 -4.91 20.93
N GLY A 71 -16.21 -4.00 20.23
CA GLY A 71 -16.86 -3.07 19.32
C GLY A 71 -17.05 -3.63 17.91
N LYS A 72 -17.35 -2.72 16.98
CA LYS A 72 -17.57 -3.07 15.57
C LYS A 72 -16.26 -3.42 14.89
N LYS A 73 -16.14 -4.64 14.38
CA LYS A 73 -15.02 -5.14 13.61
C LYS A 73 -15.30 -4.88 12.12
N VAL A 74 -14.43 -4.13 11.46
CA VAL A 74 -14.60 -3.75 10.05
C VAL A 74 -13.42 -4.28 9.25
N ASP A 75 -13.61 -5.44 8.65
CA ASP A 75 -12.67 -5.96 7.65
C ASP A 75 -12.85 -5.20 6.35
N ILE A 76 -11.82 -4.44 5.97
CA ILE A 76 -11.90 -3.59 4.79
C ILE A 76 -11.76 -4.36 3.48
N LEU A 77 -11.23 -5.58 3.50
CA LEU A 77 -11.07 -6.42 2.32
C LEU A 77 -12.34 -7.21 1.97
N ALA A 78 -13.26 -7.40 2.92
CA ALA A 78 -14.45 -8.21 2.72
C ALA A 78 -15.26 -7.77 1.49
N GLY A 79 -15.54 -8.70 0.55
CA GLY A 79 -16.34 -8.44 -0.66
C GLY A 79 -15.68 -7.54 -1.71
N LEU A 80 -14.38 -7.25 -1.60
CA LEU A 80 -13.60 -6.67 -2.68
C LEU A 80 -13.12 -7.77 -3.65
N PRO A 81 -12.90 -7.44 -4.93
CA PRO A 81 -12.29 -8.36 -5.89
C PRO A 81 -10.79 -8.46 -5.63
N LEU A 82 -10.40 -9.43 -4.79
CA LEU A 82 -9.00 -9.58 -4.40
C LEU A 82 -8.20 -10.35 -5.44
N HIS A 83 -6.95 -9.94 -5.65
CA HIS A 83 -5.95 -10.73 -6.36
C HIS A 83 -5.49 -11.87 -5.44
N ALA A 84 -5.26 -13.05 -6.01
CA ALA A 84 -4.64 -14.14 -5.27
C ALA A 84 -3.22 -13.77 -4.86
N ALA A 85 -2.78 -14.25 -3.70
CA ALA A 85 -1.36 -14.20 -3.35
C ALA A 85 -0.60 -15.17 -4.24
N ASP A 86 0.34 -14.68 -5.04
CA ASP A 86 1.21 -15.51 -5.88
C ASP A 86 2.33 -16.08 -5.00
N GLY A 87 2.26 -17.38 -4.71
CA GLY A 87 3.31 -18.10 -3.98
C GLY A 87 2.98 -18.36 -2.52
N ALA A 88 3.78 -19.23 -1.91
CA ALA A 88 3.65 -19.65 -0.51
C ALA A 88 4.25 -18.61 0.45
N GLU A 89 3.76 -17.39 0.44
CA GLU A 89 4.07 -16.46 1.52
C GLU A 89 3.28 -16.86 2.75
N ALA A 90 4.00 -17.21 3.82
CA ALA A 90 3.41 -17.75 5.03
C ALA A 90 2.32 -16.83 5.58
N GLY A 91 1.07 -17.26 5.48
CA GLY A 91 -0.10 -16.60 6.06
C GLY A 91 -0.87 -15.65 5.15
N LEU A 92 -0.33 -15.17 4.04
CA LEU A 92 -1.06 -14.33 3.08
C LEU A 92 -1.89 -15.21 2.12
N THR A 93 -3.21 -14.99 2.09
CA THR A 93 -4.13 -15.71 1.19
C THR A 93 -4.62 -14.84 0.03
N ALA A 94 -4.40 -13.54 0.07
CA ALA A 94 -4.70 -12.58 -0.99
C ALA A 94 -3.76 -11.37 -0.88
N ASP A 95 -3.59 -10.65 -2.01
CA ASP A 95 -2.89 -9.37 -2.04
C ASP A 95 -3.70 -8.31 -1.25
N PRO A 96 -3.14 -7.72 -0.20
CA PRO A 96 -3.84 -6.75 0.64
C PRO A 96 -3.86 -5.32 0.09
N HIS A 97 -3.01 -4.98 -0.92
CA HIS A 97 -2.64 -3.61 -1.31
C HIS A 97 -3.73 -2.86 -2.12
N VAL A 98 -5.01 -3.10 -1.79
CA VAL A 98 -6.18 -2.50 -2.49
C VAL A 98 -6.22 -0.97 -2.44
N TRP A 99 -5.55 -0.36 -1.45
CA TRP A 99 -5.51 1.10 -1.29
C TRP A 99 -4.70 1.81 -2.37
N LEU A 100 -3.84 1.10 -3.11
CA LEU A 100 -3.08 1.67 -4.22
C LEU A 100 -3.90 1.81 -5.51
N ASP A 101 -5.10 1.24 -5.56
CA ASP A 101 -6.11 1.51 -6.57
C ASP A 101 -7.11 2.54 -6.02
N PRO A 102 -7.14 3.79 -6.51
CA PRO A 102 -8.01 4.84 -5.98
C PRO A 102 -9.50 4.47 -5.98
N ILE A 103 -9.96 3.64 -6.91
CA ILE A 103 -11.37 3.22 -6.99
C ILE A 103 -11.68 2.11 -5.99
N LEU A 104 -10.77 1.16 -5.78
CA LEU A 104 -10.91 0.19 -4.69
C LEU A 104 -10.84 0.89 -3.33
N PHE A 105 -9.93 1.85 -3.17
CA PHE A 105 -9.85 2.62 -1.95
C PHE A 105 -11.10 3.48 -1.70
N ALA A 106 -11.77 4.01 -2.74
CA ALA A 106 -13.06 4.67 -2.59
C ALA A 106 -14.16 3.72 -2.06
N ARG A 107 -14.12 2.43 -2.40
CA ARG A 107 -15.01 1.41 -1.81
C ARG A 107 -14.67 1.17 -0.33
N VAL A 108 -13.38 1.10 0.02
CA VAL A 108 -12.90 1.03 1.42
C VAL A 108 -13.40 2.23 2.21
N VAL A 109 -13.20 3.45 1.70
CA VAL A 109 -13.68 4.72 2.29
C VAL A 109 -15.19 4.67 2.51
N THR A 110 -15.96 4.19 1.53
CA THR A 110 -17.43 4.06 1.65
C THR A 110 -17.82 3.08 2.76
N ARG A 111 -17.12 1.95 2.89
CA ARG A 111 -17.32 0.98 3.97
C ARG A 111 -17.02 1.60 5.33
N ILE A 112 -15.90 2.31 5.47
CA ILE A 112 -15.54 3.02 6.70
C ILE A 112 -16.63 4.04 7.05
N GLY A 113 -17.08 4.85 6.08
CA GLY A 113 -18.15 5.81 6.28
C GLY A 113 -19.46 5.20 6.76
N THR A 114 -19.85 4.06 6.17
CA THR A 114 -21.00 3.27 6.61
C THR A 114 -20.81 2.75 8.05
N ALA A 115 -19.62 2.29 8.37
CA ALA A 115 -19.31 1.80 9.71
C ALA A 115 -19.39 2.91 10.78
N LEU A 116 -19.00 4.13 10.41
CA LEU A 116 -18.99 5.32 11.26
C LEU A 116 -20.29 6.12 11.22
N ASN A 117 -21.22 5.76 10.34
CA ASN A 117 -22.43 6.54 10.04
C ASN A 117 -22.10 8.00 9.66
N ARG A 118 -21.15 8.18 8.73
CA ARG A 118 -20.64 9.48 8.29
C ARG A 118 -20.61 9.59 6.76
N PRO A 119 -20.83 10.80 6.19
CA PRO A 119 -20.73 11.03 4.76
C PRO A 119 -19.26 10.96 4.30
N VAL A 120 -19.05 10.43 3.07
CA VAL A 120 -17.70 10.23 2.48
C VAL A 120 -17.51 10.98 1.17
N ARG A 121 -18.47 11.81 0.76
CA ARG A 121 -18.54 12.41 -0.58
C ARG A 121 -17.27 13.13 -0.99
N THR A 122 -16.68 13.91 -0.09
CA THR A 122 -15.46 14.70 -0.38
C THR A 122 -14.29 13.79 -0.71
N LEU A 123 -13.93 12.86 0.19
CA LEU A 123 -12.81 11.97 -0.03
C LEU A 123 -13.01 11.04 -1.23
N VAL A 124 -14.24 10.53 -1.44
CA VAL A 124 -14.57 9.73 -2.63
C VAL A 124 -14.38 10.54 -3.91
N ALA A 125 -14.80 11.81 -3.95
CA ALA A 125 -14.60 12.67 -5.11
C ALA A 125 -13.11 12.94 -5.38
N GLU A 126 -12.29 13.14 -4.34
CA GLU A 126 -10.83 13.30 -4.45
C GLU A 126 -10.18 12.04 -5.01
N LEU A 127 -10.61 10.84 -4.59
CA LEU A 127 -10.11 9.57 -5.11
C LEU A 127 -10.48 9.34 -6.58
N HIS A 128 -11.68 9.75 -7.00
CA HIS A 128 -12.06 9.74 -8.42
C HIS A 128 -11.26 10.74 -9.25
N SER A 129 -10.95 11.92 -8.70
CA SER A 129 -10.05 12.88 -9.34
C SER A 129 -8.65 12.29 -9.51
N LEU A 130 -8.13 11.65 -8.47
CA LEU A 130 -6.84 10.97 -8.50
C LEU A 130 -6.79 9.84 -9.56
N ASP A 131 -7.86 9.02 -9.67
CA ASP A 131 -7.97 8.01 -10.74
C ASP A 131 -7.87 8.66 -12.13
N SER A 132 -8.56 9.80 -12.32
CA SER A 132 -8.51 10.54 -13.58
C SER A 132 -7.12 11.10 -13.88
N GLU A 133 -6.41 11.63 -12.86
CA GLU A 133 -5.02 12.08 -12.96
C GLU A 133 -4.09 10.94 -13.41
N TYR A 134 -4.25 9.75 -12.82
CA TYR A 134 -3.46 8.56 -13.18
C TYR A 134 -3.77 8.08 -14.61
N ARG A 135 -5.05 7.98 -14.99
CA ARG A 135 -5.43 7.61 -16.37
C ARG A 135 -4.85 8.56 -17.40
N GLN A 136 -4.93 9.85 -17.14
CA GLN A 136 -4.36 10.85 -18.05
C GLN A 136 -2.83 10.80 -18.06
N GLY A 137 -2.22 10.72 -16.88
CA GLY A 137 -0.76 10.77 -16.74
C GLY A 137 -0.04 9.53 -17.29
N LEU A 138 -0.70 8.37 -17.33
CA LEU A 138 -0.11 7.09 -17.75
C LEU A 138 -0.60 6.62 -19.14
N ARG A 139 -1.45 7.40 -19.81
CA ARG A 139 -2.05 6.99 -21.10
C ARG A 139 -1.02 6.79 -22.22
N ASP A 140 -0.08 7.71 -22.34
CA ASP A 140 0.86 7.77 -23.46
C ASP A 140 2.30 7.53 -22.98
N CYS A 141 2.55 6.36 -22.40
CA CYS A 141 3.86 5.94 -21.91
C CYS A 141 4.59 5.04 -22.91
N LYS A 142 5.92 5.18 -22.98
CA LYS A 142 6.75 4.32 -23.85
C LYS A 142 7.00 2.93 -23.28
N ARG A 143 6.83 2.76 -21.96
CA ARG A 143 7.03 1.50 -21.25
C ARG A 143 5.82 1.24 -20.37
N HIS A 144 5.59 -0.02 -20.05
CA HIS A 144 4.49 -0.44 -19.19
C HIS A 144 4.97 -1.29 -18.01
N GLU A 145 6.24 -1.73 -18.01
CA GLU A 145 6.82 -2.53 -16.94
C GLU A 145 7.35 -1.62 -15.82
N ILE A 146 6.92 -1.90 -14.59
CA ILE A 146 7.42 -1.31 -13.36
C ILE A 146 8.17 -2.37 -12.55
N VAL A 147 9.42 -2.11 -12.22
CA VAL A 147 10.25 -3.01 -11.42
C VAL A 147 10.28 -2.46 -9.99
N THR A 148 9.76 -3.24 -9.04
CA THR A 148 9.53 -2.80 -7.64
C THR A 148 10.27 -3.69 -6.65
N SER A 149 10.56 -3.18 -5.45
CA SER A 149 11.15 -3.96 -4.37
C SER A 149 10.23 -5.11 -3.96
N HIS A 150 8.97 -4.87 -3.62
CA HIS A 150 8.00 -5.93 -3.34
C HIS A 150 6.72 -5.81 -4.20
N ALA A 151 5.82 -6.77 -4.08
CA ALA A 151 4.67 -6.94 -4.98
C ALA A 151 3.44 -6.09 -4.57
N ALA A 152 3.61 -4.89 -4.04
CA ALA A 152 2.50 -4.05 -3.57
C ALA A 152 1.61 -3.45 -4.68
N PHE A 153 2.13 -3.28 -5.89
CA PHE A 153 1.49 -2.43 -6.90
C PHE A 153 0.58 -3.21 -7.88
N GLY A 154 0.17 -4.44 -7.53
CA GLY A 154 -0.64 -5.29 -8.40
C GLY A 154 -1.97 -4.65 -8.82
N TYR A 155 -2.72 -4.07 -7.89
CA TYR A 155 -3.99 -3.40 -8.19
C TYR A 155 -3.81 -2.12 -9.00
N LEU A 156 -2.79 -1.30 -8.67
CA LEU A 156 -2.44 -0.11 -9.44
C LEU A 156 -2.05 -0.49 -10.87
N ALA A 157 -1.19 -1.49 -11.02
CA ALA A 157 -0.74 -1.96 -12.32
C ALA A 157 -1.92 -2.46 -13.17
N ALA A 158 -2.78 -3.30 -12.62
CA ALA A 158 -3.97 -3.81 -13.31
C ALA A 158 -4.92 -2.69 -13.75
N ARG A 159 -5.12 -1.65 -12.89
CA ARG A 159 -6.01 -0.53 -13.22
C ARG A 159 -5.53 0.33 -14.37
N TYR A 160 -4.21 0.56 -14.46
CA TYR A 160 -3.65 1.51 -15.43
C TYR A 160 -2.88 0.83 -16.57
N GLY A 161 -3.04 -0.48 -16.76
CA GLY A 161 -2.44 -1.23 -17.86
C GLY A 161 -0.92 -1.34 -17.76
N LEU A 162 -0.38 -1.36 -16.53
CA LEU A 162 1.03 -1.61 -16.25
C LEU A 162 1.26 -3.08 -15.92
N VAL A 163 2.53 -3.49 -15.99
CA VAL A 163 2.98 -4.83 -15.61
C VAL A 163 3.98 -4.70 -14.48
N GLN A 164 3.64 -5.22 -13.30
CA GLN A 164 4.55 -5.24 -12.16
C GLN A 164 5.52 -6.42 -12.26
N VAL A 165 6.80 -6.14 -12.01
CA VAL A 165 7.87 -7.11 -11.83
C VAL A 165 8.52 -6.83 -10.48
N SER A 166 8.13 -7.57 -9.46
CA SER A 166 8.66 -7.38 -8.11
C SER A 166 9.93 -8.20 -7.87
N ILE A 167 10.84 -7.70 -7.05
CA ILE A 167 12.06 -8.41 -6.60
C ILE A 167 11.66 -9.45 -5.55
N THR A 168 10.92 -9.04 -4.52
CA THR A 168 10.36 -9.93 -3.50
C THR A 168 8.86 -10.17 -3.75
N GLY A 169 8.22 -10.98 -2.91
CA GLY A 169 6.78 -11.23 -2.92
C GLY A 169 5.93 -10.09 -2.34
N LEU A 170 4.81 -10.44 -1.71
CA LEU A 170 3.88 -9.48 -1.09
C LEU A 170 4.40 -8.91 0.23
N ALA A 171 5.31 -9.62 0.94
CA ALA A 171 5.97 -9.13 2.14
C ALA A 171 7.35 -8.56 1.77
N PRO A 172 7.63 -7.28 2.11
CA PRO A 172 8.85 -6.59 1.68
C PRO A 172 10.14 -7.16 2.29
N GLU A 173 10.08 -7.70 3.50
CA GLU A 173 11.23 -8.28 4.22
C GLU A 173 11.60 -9.69 3.74
N SER A 174 10.85 -10.27 2.80
CA SER A 174 11.14 -11.59 2.22
C SER A 174 12.45 -11.55 1.44
N GLU A 175 13.40 -12.45 1.76
CA GLU A 175 14.63 -12.58 0.99
C GLU A 175 14.37 -13.28 -0.36
N PRO A 176 14.67 -12.64 -1.50
CA PRO A 176 14.47 -13.26 -2.80
C PRO A 176 15.54 -14.36 -3.02
N THR A 177 15.13 -15.46 -3.63
CA THR A 177 16.08 -16.49 -4.04
C THR A 177 17.03 -15.98 -5.14
N PRO A 178 18.28 -16.52 -5.25
CA PRO A 178 19.18 -16.18 -6.34
C PRO A 178 18.56 -16.37 -7.73
N GLN A 179 17.71 -17.38 -7.88
CA GLN A 179 16.96 -17.64 -9.11
C GLN A 179 15.98 -16.51 -9.41
N ARG A 180 15.25 -16.01 -8.41
CA ARG A 180 14.33 -14.87 -8.53
C ARG A 180 15.08 -13.61 -8.97
N LEU A 181 16.20 -13.29 -8.33
CA LEU A 181 17.04 -12.15 -8.73
C LEU A 181 17.49 -12.25 -10.19
N ALA A 182 17.96 -13.43 -10.61
CA ALA A 182 18.37 -13.66 -12.01
C ALA A 182 17.20 -13.46 -12.99
N GLN A 183 16.00 -13.93 -12.64
CA GLN A 183 14.79 -13.72 -13.46
C GLN A 183 14.44 -12.23 -13.58
N VAL A 184 14.44 -11.49 -12.47
CA VAL A 184 14.16 -10.04 -12.46
C VAL A 184 15.18 -9.31 -13.33
N ILE A 185 16.49 -9.59 -13.19
CA ILE A 185 17.55 -9.00 -14.01
C ILE A 185 17.30 -9.27 -15.51
N GLN A 186 16.93 -10.49 -15.87
CA GLN A 186 16.60 -10.83 -17.27
C GLN A 186 15.39 -10.05 -17.79
N VAL A 187 14.33 -9.91 -16.97
CA VAL A 187 13.16 -9.12 -17.35
C VAL A 187 13.55 -7.66 -17.56
N VAL A 188 14.26 -7.04 -16.61
CA VAL A 188 14.71 -5.64 -16.73
C VAL A 188 15.49 -5.40 -18.00
N ARG A 189 16.43 -6.32 -18.34
CA ARG A 189 17.22 -6.24 -19.60
C ARG A 189 16.34 -6.36 -20.85
N ARG A 190 15.38 -7.29 -20.85
CA ARG A 190 14.48 -7.54 -22.00
C ARG A 190 13.50 -6.40 -22.24
N THR A 191 12.97 -5.80 -21.18
CA THR A 191 11.98 -4.72 -21.26
C THR A 191 12.63 -3.34 -21.36
N HIS A 192 13.96 -3.27 -21.28
CA HIS A 192 14.71 -2.01 -21.24
C HIS A 192 14.19 -1.04 -20.14
N ALA A 193 13.78 -1.60 -19.01
CA ALA A 193 13.36 -0.78 -17.86
C ALA A 193 14.53 0.07 -17.37
N THR A 194 14.30 1.36 -17.23
CA THR A 194 15.35 2.34 -16.89
C THR A 194 15.40 2.65 -15.41
N THR A 195 14.44 2.12 -14.64
CA THR A 195 14.26 2.46 -13.23
C THR A 195 13.84 1.21 -12.44
N VAL A 196 14.51 0.98 -11.32
CA VAL A 196 14.11 0.02 -10.29
C VAL A 196 13.61 0.83 -9.10
N PHE A 197 12.38 0.57 -8.70
CA PHE A 197 11.74 1.29 -7.62
C PHE A 197 12.02 0.65 -6.25
N PHE A 198 12.21 1.49 -5.25
CA PHE A 198 12.32 1.10 -3.85
C PHE A 198 11.35 1.91 -2.98
N GLU A 199 11.14 1.48 -1.77
CA GLU A 199 10.22 2.04 -0.78
C GLU A 199 10.96 2.73 0.36
N ARG A 200 10.24 3.54 1.14
CA ARG A 200 10.86 4.35 2.20
C ARG A 200 11.00 3.62 3.52
N LEU A 201 10.11 2.66 3.81
CA LEU A 201 10.07 1.97 5.10
C LEU A 201 11.03 0.77 5.18
N VAL A 202 11.57 0.33 4.03
CA VAL A 202 12.49 -0.82 3.95
C VAL A 202 13.82 -0.45 3.32
N SER A 203 14.82 -1.33 3.46
CA SER A 203 16.17 -1.10 2.93
C SER A 203 16.19 -1.04 1.40
N PRO A 204 16.76 -0.03 0.76
CA PRO A 204 16.85 0.08 -0.70
C PRO A 204 17.90 -0.87 -1.33
N ARG A 205 18.68 -1.60 -0.53
CA ARG A 205 19.86 -2.38 -1.00
C ARG A 205 19.57 -3.35 -2.13
N LEU A 206 18.43 -4.05 -2.10
CA LEU A 206 18.05 -5.00 -3.14
C LEU A 206 17.78 -4.29 -4.46
N ALA A 207 16.98 -3.23 -4.44
CA ALA A 207 16.68 -2.43 -5.63
C ALA A 207 17.94 -1.79 -6.23
N GLU A 208 18.84 -1.28 -5.37
CA GLU A 208 20.14 -0.73 -5.79
C GLU A 208 21.03 -1.78 -6.42
N THR A 209 21.06 -3.00 -5.88
CA THR A 209 21.85 -4.10 -6.43
C THR A 209 21.36 -4.50 -7.81
N VAL A 210 20.04 -4.70 -7.97
CA VAL A 210 19.45 -5.00 -9.27
C VAL A 210 19.70 -3.86 -10.26
N ALA A 211 19.52 -2.61 -9.84
CA ALA A 211 19.74 -1.45 -10.69
C ALA A 211 21.18 -1.36 -11.21
N ARG A 212 22.18 -1.60 -10.36
CA ARG A 212 23.62 -1.64 -10.77
C ARG A 212 23.90 -2.72 -11.80
N GLU A 213 23.36 -3.93 -11.61
CA GLU A 213 23.59 -5.06 -12.51
C GLU A 213 23.04 -4.82 -13.94
N VAL A 214 22.04 -3.97 -14.08
CA VAL A 214 21.39 -3.70 -15.36
C VAL A 214 21.66 -2.31 -15.92
N GLY A 215 22.41 -1.47 -15.21
CA GLY A 215 22.65 -0.07 -15.58
C GLY A 215 21.41 0.82 -15.50
N ALA A 216 20.43 0.46 -14.66
CA ALA A 216 19.23 1.26 -14.39
C ALA A 216 19.46 2.25 -13.25
N ARG A 217 18.55 3.20 -13.10
CA ARG A 217 18.49 4.12 -11.96
C ARG A 217 17.56 3.55 -10.88
N THR A 218 17.69 4.06 -9.68
CA THR A 218 16.70 3.84 -8.61
C THR A 218 15.80 5.06 -8.46
N ALA A 219 14.56 4.84 -8.04
CA ALA A 219 13.62 5.89 -7.64
C ALA A 219 12.67 5.36 -6.57
N VAL A 220 12.03 6.27 -5.84
CA VAL A 220 11.00 5.90 -4.87
C VAL A 220 9.69 5.67 -5.59
N LEU A 221 9.02 4.55 -5.27
CA LEU A 221 7.60 4.30 -5.49
C LEU A 221 7.06 3.77 -4.17
N ASP A 222 6.22 4.57 -3.54
CA ASP A 222 5.81 4.37 -2.15
C ASP A 222 4.51 3.56 -2.09
N PRO A 223 4.46 2.41 -1.41
CA PRO A 223 3.21 1.64 -1.22
C PRO A 223 2.26 2.31 -0.22
N ILE A 224 2.68 3.42 0.41
CA ILE A 224 1.87 4.25 1.33
C ILE A 224 1.32 3.44 2.52
N GLU A 225 2.09 2.52 3.02
CA GLU A 225 1.75 1.69 4.18
C GLU A 225 1.90 2.43 5.50
N GLY A 226 2.72 3.46 5.51
CA GLY A 226 2.94 4.37 6.63
C GLY A 226 3.55 5.68 6.16
N LEU A 227 3.62 6.66 7.05
CA LEU A 227 4.40 7.87 6.86
C LEU A 227 5.72 7.74 7.61
N THR A 228 6.80 8.19 7.01
CA THR A 228 8.02 8.46 7.77
C THR A 228 7.81 9.65 8.71
N PRO A 229 8.57 9.77 9.81
CA PRO A 229 8.48 10.95 10.70
C PRO A 229 8.68 12.28 9.97
N ASP A 230 9.50 12.31 8.93
CA ASP A 230 9.76 13.52 8.16
C ASP A 230 8.62 13.85 7.19
N GLU A 231 7.94 12.87 6.60
CA GLU A 231 6.74 13.09 5.80
C GLU A 231 5.59 13.62 6.66
N GLN A 232 5.42 13.07 7.85
CA GLN A 232 4.43 13.56 8.80
C GLN A 232 4.69 15.03 9.19
N LYS A 233 5.95 15.39 9.47
CA LYS A 233 6.32 16.79 9.77
C LYS A 233 6.07 17.75 8.60
N ARG A 234 6.21 17.27 7.35
CA ARG A 234 5.91 18.06 6.14
C ARG A 234 4.43 18.15 5.80
N GLY A 235 3.57 17.45 6.54
CA GLY A 235 2.12 17.40 6.27
C GLY A 235 1.77 16.59 5.03
N GLU A 236 2.64 15.65 4.63
CA GLU A 236 2.33 14.70 3.56
C GLU A 236 1.14 13.83 3.95
N ASN A 237 0.39 13.40 2.95
CA ASN A 237 -0.76 12.53 3.16
C ASN A 237 -0.93 11.55 1.99
N TYR A 238 -1.90 10.66 2.09
CA TYR A 238 -2.17 9.65 1.08
C TYR A 238 -2.29 10.26 -0.34
N LEU A 239 -3.03 11.36 -0.51
CA LEU A 239 -3.23 11.97 -1.83
C LEU A 239 -1.95 12.61 -2.37
N THR A 240 -1.14 13.26 -1.53
CA THR A 240 0.14 13.86 -1.94
C THR A 240 1.15 12.78 -2.32
N LEU A 241 1.21 11.68 -1.57
CA LEU A 241 2.10 10.56 -1.86
C LEU A 241 1.67 9.81 -3.14
N MET A 242 0.38 9.59 -3.36
CA MET A 242 -0.12 9.03 -4.62
C MET A 242 0.27 9.92 -5.82
N ARG A 243 0.16 11.25 -5.73
CA ARG A 243 0.61 12.15 -6.80
C ARG A 243 2.12 12.11 -7.00
N SER A 244 2.90 11.96 -5.95
CA SER A 244 4.35 11.76 -6.03
C SER A 244 4.69 10.45 -6.75
N ASN A 245 3.95 9.38 -6.47
CA ASN A 245 4.05 8.10 -7.17
C ASN A 245 3.74 8.25 -8.67
N LEU A 246 2.66 8.96 -9.02
CA LEU A 246 2.32 9.24 -10.42
C LEU A 246 3.47 9.98 -11.14
N ALA A 247 4.05 10.98 -10.50
CA ALA A 247 5.18 11.72 -11.08
C ALA A 247 6.41 10.83 -11.30
N ALA A 248 6.72 9.95 -10.34
CA ALA A 248 7.81 8.98 -10.45
C ALA A 248 7.57 7.95 -11.59
N LEU A 249 6.35 7.40 -11.67
CA LEU A 249 5.93 6.50 -12.74
C LEU A 249 6.05 7.16 -14.12
N ARG A 250 5.50 8.35 -14.31
CA ARG A 250 5.58 9.09 -15.59
C ARG A 250 7.01 9.26 -16.06
N LYS A 251 7.92 9.63 -15.14
CA LYS A 251 9.34 9.80 -15.46
C LYS A 251 9.99 8.47 -15.86
N ALA A 252 9.75 7.41 -15.12
CA ALA A 252 10.35 6.10 -15.36
C ALA A 252 9.84 5.46 -16.65
N LEU A 253 8.54 5.57 -16.91
CA LEU A 253 7.88 5.01 -18.09
C LEU A 253 8.00 5.87 -19.34
N SER A 254 8.58 7.08 -19.22
CA SER A 254 8.70 8.06 -20.30
C SER A 254 7.36 8.43 -20.91
N CYS A 255 6.38 8.76 -20.06
CA CYS A 255 5.06 9.23 -20.47
C CYS A 255 5.13 10.69 -20.96
N ARG A 256 4.25 11.05 -21.90
CA ARG A 256 4.11 12.41 -22.48
C ARG A 256 3.08 13.23 -21.72
#